data_773fc5fd8404f2802458168985a07d4b
#
_entry.id   773fc5fd8404f2802458168985a07d4b
#
_cell.length_a   1.000
_cell.length_b   1.000
_cell.length_c   1.000
_cell.angle_alpha   90.00
_cell.angle_beta   90.00
_cell.angle_gamma   90.00
#
_symmetry.space_group_name_H-M   'P 1'
#
loop_
_entity.id
_entity.type
_entity.pdbx_description
1 polymer ?
#
loop_
_entity_poly.entity_id
_entity_poly.type
_entity_poly.pdbx_seq_one_letter_code
_entity_poly.pdbx_strand_id
1 'polypeptide(L)'
;IIMEEGKVAGVRALDDRNGHVTEYRAPVVIVASGGFGANHEMLAQYRPELLNAVTTNQPGAQGEGILIAQAVGADVVDIEQIQVHPTVEQSTSILLSEGIRGDGAVLVNSEGNRFTDELLTRDVVSAAEWEQPGGWAYAVFDRKVYDENKSIKEKFEKKGLALSADTLEGLAAQME
;
A
#
# COMPACT_ATOMS: atom_id res chain seq x y z
N ILE A 1 3.05 -4.31 26.97
CA ILE A 1 2.95 -3.17 27.92
C ILE A 1 2.89 -3.73 29.34
N ILE A 2 3.57 -3.08 30.29
CA ILE A 2 3.51 -3.42 31.72
C ILE A 2 2.43 -2.56 32.35
N MET A 3 1.52 -3.21 33.09
CA MET A 3 0.45 -2.54 33.83
C MET A 3 0.65 -2.79 35.34
N GLU A 4 0.52 -1.72 36.15
CA GLU A 4 0.55 -1.78 37.62
C GLU A 4 -0.60 -0.94 38.16
N GLU A 5 -1.42 -1.50 39.01
CA GLU A 5 -2.59 -0.84 39.63
C GLU A 5 -3.51 -0.16 38.59
N GLY A 6 -3.68 -0.77 37.40
CA GLY A 6 -4.50 -0.24 36.30
C GLY A 6 -3.89 0.91 35.53
N LYS A 7 -2.60 1.20 35.71
CA LYS A 7 -1.87 2.25 35.01
C LYS A 7 -0.70 1.67 34.22
N VAL A 8 -0.34 2.34 33.13
CA VAL A 8 0.88 2.00 32.38
C VAL A 8 2.11 2.23 33.26
N ALA A 9 2.98 1.23 33.30
CA ALA A 9 4.23 1.25 34.08
C ALA A 9 5.48 0.97 33.23
N GLY A 10 5.32 0.72 31.92
CA GLY A 10 6.44 0.51 31.01
C GLY A 10 6.17 -0.53 29.93
N VAL A 11 7.25 -1.06 29.36
CA VAL A 11 7.22 -2.13 28.36
C VAL A 11 8.21 -3.23 28.73
N ARG A 12 7.86 -4.47 28.33
CA ARG A 12 8.75 -5.62 28.35
C ARG A 12 9.10 -5.98 26.93
N ALA A 13 10.40 -6.00 26.62
CA ALA A 13 10.93 -6.36 25.31
C ALA A 13 11.70 -7.68 25.40
N LEU A 14 11.47 -8.55 24.42
CA LEU A 14 12.20 -9.79 24.19
C LEU A 14 13.19 -9.59 23.04
N ASP A 15 14.45 -9.90 23.24
CA ASP A 15 15.43 -10.05 22.15
C ASP A 15 15.35 -11.48 21.61
N ASP A 16 14.76 -11.64 20.44
CA ASP A 16 14.53 -12.95 19.79
C ASP A 16 15.84 -13.70 19.48
N ARG A 17 16.96 -12.99 19.38
CA ARG A 17 18.26 -13.62 19.04
C ARG A 17 18.87 -14.40 20.22
N ASN A 18 18.58 -13.99 21.44
CA ASN A 18 19.20 -14.56 22.62
C ASN A 18 18.23 -14.90 23.76
N GLY A 19 16.93 -14.60 23.56
CA GLY A 19 15.90 -14.82 24.58
C GLY A 19 15.96 -13.88 25.77
N HIS A 20 16.77 -12.82 25.71
CA HIS A 20 16.89 -11.87 26.83
C HIS A 20 15.66 -10.97 26.92
N VAL A 21 15.10 -10.87 28.12
CA VAL A 21 13.96 -10.00 28.41
C VAL A 21 14.44 -8.77 29.17
N THR A 22 14.11 -7.59 28.64
CA THR A 22 14.41 -6.31 29.29
C THR A 22 13.12 -5.57 29.61
N GLU A 23 13.02 -5.03 30.81
CA GLU A 23 11.93 -4.15 31.21
C GLU A 23 12.39 -2.70 31.19
N TYR A 24 11.63 -1.87 30.47
CA TYR A 24 11.80 -0.41 30.44
C TYR A 24 10.64 0.21 31.21
N ARG A 25 10.93 0.85 32.34
CA ARG A 25 9.94 1.44 33.23
C ARG A 25 9.69 2.91 32.87
N ALA A 26 8.40 3.22 32.59
CA ALA A 26 7.96 4.59 32.27
C ALA A 26 6.45 4.73 32.55
N PRO A 27 5.99 5.90 33.00
CA PRO A 27 4.58 6.18 33.23
C PRO A 27 3.77 6.40 31.93
N VAL A 28 4.47 6.53 30.80
CA VAL A 28 3.88 6.72 29.46
C VAL A 28 4.61 5.82 28.46
N VAL A 29 3.86 5.18 27.59
CA VAL A 29 4.35 4.41 26.45
C VAL A 29 3.77 4.98 25.16
N ILE A 30 4.64 5.33 24.22
CA ILE A 30 4.24 5.77 22.88
C ILE A 30 4.40 4.60 21.93
N VAL A 31 3.30 4.18 21.28
CA VAL A 31 3.30 3.15 20.24
C VAL A 31 3.53 3.80 18.89
N ALA A 32 4.67 3.51 18.26
CA ALA A 32 5.08 4.05 16.97
C ALA A 32 5.55 2.93 16.02
N SER A 33 4.98 1.73 16.13
CA SER A 33 5.41 0.51 15.45
C SER A 33 4.83 0.32 14.04
N GLY A 34 4.15 1.32 13.50
CA GLY A 34 3.53 1.26 12.17
C GLY A 34 2.13 0.66 12.18
N GLY A 35 1.63 0.40 10.99
CA GLY A 35 0.28 -0.11 10.74
C GLY A 35 0.22 -1.62 10.51
N PHE A 36 -0.90 -2.07 9.91
CA PHE A 36 -1.23 -3.49 9.71
C PHE A 36 -1.49 -3.86 8.24
N GLY A 37 -0.96 -3.09 7.27
CA GLY A 37 -1.24 -3.30 5.85
C GLY A 37 -0.75 -4.63 5.26
N ALA A 38 0.00 -5.46 6.02
CA ALA A 38 0.37 -6.81 5.64
C ALA A 38 -0.32 -7.90 6.51
N ASN A 39 -1.26 -7.51 7.38
CA ASN A 39 -1.98 -8.43 8.24
C ASN A 39 -3.35 -8.78 7.65
N HIS A 40 -3.44 -9.94 6.99
CA HIS A 40 -4.69 -10.40 6.35
C HIS A 40 -5.85 -10.60 7.33
N GLU A 41 -5.58 -10.97 8.59
CA GLU A 41 -6.64 -11.15 9.59
C GLU A 41 -7.25 -9.79 9.99
N MET A 42 -6.42 -8.78 10.21
CA MET A 42 -6.91 -7.43 10.48
C MET A 42 -7.59 -6.81 9.25
N LEU A 43 -7.08 -7.05 8.03
CA LEU A 43 -7.76 -6.63 6.80
C LEU A 43 -9.14 -7.30 6.68
N ALA A 44 -9.23 -8.61 6.91
CA ALA A 44 -10.50 -9.33 6.89
C ALA A 44 -11.51 -8.79 7.92
N GLN A 45 -11.02 -8.38 9.08
CA GLN A 45 -11.85 -7.84 10.15
C GLN A 45 -12.38 -6.43 9.85
N TYR A 46 -11.54 -5.55 9.34
CA TYR A 46 -11.85 -4.12 9.22
C TYR A 46 -12.24 -3.68 7.81
N ARG A 47 -11.67 -4.32 6.78
CA ARG A 47 -11.92 -4.01 5.35
C ARG A 47 -11.85 -5.28 4.50
N PRO A 48 -12.81 -6.20 4.63
CA PRO A 48 -12.80 -7.51 3.94
C PRO A 48 -12.72 -7.39 2.41
N GLU A 49 -13.20 -6.31 1.82
CA GLU A 49 -13.13 -6.05 0.38
C GLU A 49 -11.68 -5.84 -0.12
N LEU A 50 -10.73 -5.55 0.79
CA LEU A 50 -9.32 -5.36 0.45
C LEU A 50 -8.50 -6.66 0.46
N LEU A 51 -9.08 -7.81 0.79
CA LEU A 51 -8.35 -9.08 0.91
C LEU A 51 -7.67 -9.54 -0.38
N ASN A 52 -8.21 -9.14 -1.53
CA ASN A 52 -7.66 -9.47 -2.85
C ASN A 52 -6.68 -8.40 -3.38
N ALA A 53 -6.54 -7.28 -2.69
CA ALA A 53 -5.58 -6.25 -3.06
C ALA A 53 -4.16 -6.68 -2.66
N VAL A 54 -3.18 -6.37 -3.51
CA VAL A 54 -1.77 -6.55 -3.17
C VAL A 54 -1.33 -5.47 -2.18
N THR A 55 -0.30 -5.77 -1.39
CA THR A 55 0.25 -4.80 -0.44
C THR A 55 1.65 -4.36 -0.83
N THR A 56 1.92 -3.07 -0.71
CA THR A 56 3.28 -2.51 -0.82
C THR A 56 3.99 -2.43 0.52
N ASN A 57 3.32 -2.85 1.60
CA ASN A 57 3.92 -2.89 2.93
C ASN A 57 4.95 -4.01 3.05
N GLN A 58 5.96 -3.79 3.87
CA GLN A 58 6.85 -4.88 4.26
C GLN A 58 6.09 -5.93 5.10
N PRO A 59 6.52 -7.21 5.08
CA PRO A 59 5.83 -8.31 5.77
C PRO A 59 5.65 -8.09 7.28
N GLY A 60 6.50 -7.28 7.92
CA GLY A 60 6.40 -6.93 9.35
C GLY A 60 5.33 -5.89 9.70
N ALA A 61 4.59 -5.35 8.72
CA ALA A 61 3.48 -4.42 8.99
C ALA A 61 2.22 -5.20 9.44
N GLN A 62 2.30 -5.82 10.62
CA GLN A 62 1.30 -6.74 11.17
C GLN A 62 0.36 -6.10 12.20
N GLY A 63 0.56 -4.83 12.57
CA GLY A 63 -0.29 -4.15 13.54
C GLY A 63 -0.07 -4.57 15.00
N GLU A 64 1.03 -5.23 15.31
CA GLU A 64 1.30 -5.78 16.64
C GLU A 64 1.23 -4.72 17.75
N GLY A 65 1.71 -3.49 17.49
CA GLY A 65 1.61 -2.41 18.45
C GLY A 65 0.17 -2.00 18.76
N ILE A 66 -0.71 -2.03 17.76
CA ILE A 66 -2.15 -1.80 17.95
C ILE A 66 -2.73 -2.89 18.85
N LEU A 67 -2.46 -4.15 18.55
CA LEU A 67 -2.96 -5.31 19.32
C LEU A 67 -2.45 -5.30 20.76
N ILE A 68 -1.17 -4.96 20.96
CA ILE A 68 -0.57 -4.86 22.31
C ILE A 68 -1.22 -3.72 23.12
N ALA A 69 -1.53 -2.59 22.47
CA ALA A 69 -2.21 -1.48 23.12
C ALA A 69 -3.67 -1.83 23.48
N GLN A 70 -4.41 -2.45 22.57
CA GLN A 70 -5.77 -2.91 22.82
C GLN A 70 -5.83 -3.95 23.96
N ALA A 71 -4.86 -4.83 24.05
CA ALA A 71 -4.78 -5.84 25.09
C ALA A 71 -4.71 -5.27 26.52
N VAL A 72 -4.31 -3.99 26.67
CA VAL A 72 -4.29 -3.27 27.95
C VAL A 72 -5.39 -2.20 28.06
N GLY A 73 -6.38 -2.25 27.18
CA GLY A 73 -7.57 -1.41 27.24
C GLY A 73 -7.47 -0.08 26.46
N ALA A 74 -6.49 0.07 25.57
CA ALA A 74 -6.49 1.20 24.65
C ALA A 74 -7.63 1.08 23.64
N ASP A 75 -8.25 2.19 23.33
CA ASP A 75 -9.24 2.31 22.26
C ASP A 75 -8.56 2.57 20.91
N VAL A 76 -9.29 2.32 19.82
CA VAL A 76 -8.87 2.63 18.45
C VAL A 76 -9.95 3.46 17.78
N VAL A 77 -9.53 4.38 16.92
CA VAL A 77 -10.43 5.26 16.18
C VAL A 77 -10.09 5.11 14.69
N ASP A 78 -11.13 5.06 13.86
CA ASP A 78 -11.03 5.02 12.39
C ASP A 78 -10.11 3.90 11.85
N ILE A 79 -10.07 2.77 12.53
CA ILE A 79 -9.16 1.66 12.17
C ILE A 79 -9.48 1.06 10.79
N GLU A 80 -10.71 1.23 10.32
CA GLU A 80 -11.17 0.84 8.99
C GLU A 80 -10.71 1.82 7.88
N GLN A 81 -10.15 2.98 8.25
CA GLN A 81 -9.66 3.98 7.28
C GLN A 81 -8.31 3.55 6.67
N ILE A 82 -8.35 2.45 5.91
CA ILE A 82 -7.18 1.87 5.25
C ILE A 82 -6.98 2.56 3.91
N GLN A 83 -5.80 3.16 3.71
CA GLN A 83 -5.48 3.81 2.45
C GLN A 83 -5.18 2.78 1.36
N VAL A 84 -5.84 2.92 0.22
CA VAL A 84 -5.56 2.19 -1.03
C VAL A 84 -4.74 3.05 -1.97
N HIS A 85 -4.06 2.42 -2.94
CA HIS A 85 -3.26 3.11 -3.95
C HIS A 85 -3.53 2.52 -5.33
N PRO A 86 -3.98 3.31 -6.32
CA PRO A 86 -4.46 2.79 -7.60
C PRO A 86 -3.35 2.30 -8.53
N THR A 87 -2.09 2.71 -8.32
CA THR A 87 -0.99 2.39 -9.24
C THR A 87 0.03 1.47 -8.58
N VAL A 88 -0.35 0.21 -8.38
CA VAL A 88 0.52 -0.87 -7.89
C VAL A 88 0.55 -1.99 -8.90
N GLU A 89 1.74 -2.41 -9.33
CA GLU A 89 1.89 -3.55 -10.24
C GLU A 89 1.54 -4.86 -9.50
N GLN A 90 0.57 -5.61 -10.06
CA GLN A 90 -0.13 -6.67 -9.35
C GLN A 90 0.73 -7.92 -9.09
N SER A 91 1.68 -8.24 -9.98
CA SER A 91 2.49 -9.47 -9.86
C SER A 91 3.67 -9.32 -8.88
N THR A 92 4.15 -8.09 -8.68
CA THR A 92 5.34 -7.80 -7.89
C THR A 92 5.09 -6.91 -6.68
N SER A 93 3.90 -6.35 -6.55
CA SER A 93 3.54 -5.33 -5.54
C SER A 93 4.43 -4.07 -5.60
N ILE A 94 5.01 -3.77 -6.76
CA ILE A 94 5.84 -2.57 -6.93
C ILE A 94 4.94 -1.35 -7.11
N LEU A 95 5.14 -0.37 -6.24
CA LEU A 95 4.43 0.90 -6.31
C LEU A 95 4.95 1.75 -7.47
N LEU A 96 4.05 2.14 -8.36
CA LEU A 96 4.23 3.26 -9.27
C LEU A 96 3.70 4.51 -8.58
N SER A 97 4.60 5.44 -8.26
CA SER A 97 4.28 6.64 -7.48
C SER A 97 3.11 7.42 -8.07
N GLU A 98 2.26 7.98 -7.22
CA GLU A 98 1.18 8.89 -7.63
C GLU A 98 1.67 10.11 -8.41
N GLY A 99 2.93 10.49 -8.25
CA GLY A 99 3.56 11.57 -9.03
C GLY A 99 3.36 11.37 -10.52
N ILE A 100 3.39 10.13 -11.01
CA ILE A 100 3.20 9.84 -12.44
C ILE A 100 1.85 10.34 -12.96
N ARG A 101 0.78 10.24 -12.16
CA ARG A 101 -0.55 10.75 -12.53
C ARG A 101 -0.56 12.27 -12.57
N GLY A 102 0.13 12.92 -11.61
CA GLY A 102 0.33 14.37 -11.59
C GLY A 102 1.18 14.87 -12.76
N ASP A 103 2.12 14.06 -13.24
CA ASP A 103 3.01 14.37 -14.37
C ASP A 103 2.34 14.15 -15.74
N GLY A 104 1.13 13.56 -15.77
CA GLY A 104 0.32 13.43 -16.98
C GLY A 104 0.04 12.01 -17.45
N ALA A 105 0.36 10.98 -16.67
CA ALA A 105 -0.08 9.62 -16.99
C ALA A 105 -1.61 9.48 -16.88
N VAL A 106 -2.19 8.73 -17.82
CA VAL A 106 -3.62 8.39 -17.85
C VAL A 106 -3.84 6.91 -17.52
N LEU A 107 -4.99 6.60 -16.94
CA LEU A 107 -5.39 5.23 -16.66
C LEU A 107 -6.36 4.74 -17.76
N VAL A 108 -6.01 3.63 -18.38
CA VAL A 108 -6.75 3.03 -19.50
C VAL A 108 -7.10 1.59 -19.16
N ASN A 109 -8.38 1.23 -19.27
CA ASN A 109 -8.83 -0.14 -19.02
C ASN A 109 -8.45 -1.11 -20.16
N SER A 110 -8.76 -2.39 -20.01
CA SER A 110 -8.48 -3.43 -21.02
C SER A 110 -9.19 -3.23 -22.37
N GLU A 111 -10.20 -2.37 -22.42
CA GLU A 111 -10.93 -2.02 -23.66
C GLU A 111 -10.37 -0.76 -24.34
N GLY A 112 -9.30 -0.17 -23.79
CA GLY A 112 -8.70 1.05 -24.33
C GLY A 112 -9.39 2.36 -23.89
N ASN A 113 -10.31 2.31 -22.92
CA ASN A 113 -11.05 3.48 -22.46
C ASN A 113 -10.40 4.11 -21.22
N ARG A 114 -10.23 5.43 -21.23
CA ARG A 114 -9.98 6.22 -20.03
C ARG A 114 -11.27 6.31 -19.21
N PHE A 115 -11.25 6.03 -17.93
CA PHE A 115 -12.46 5.83 -17.13
C PHE A 115 -12.58 6.75 -15.91
N THR A 116 -11.53 7.51 -15.58
CA THR A 116 -11.53 8.38 -14.40
C THR A 116 -10.71 9.65 -14.64
N ASP A 117 -10.83 10.64 -13.77
CA ASP A 117 -9.86 11.71 -13.61
C ASP A 117 -8.76 11.22 -12.65
N GLU A 118 -7.56 11.03 -13.16
CA GLU A 118 -6.41 10.52 -12.43
C GLU A 118 -5.92 11.44 -11.30
N LEU A 119 -6.36 12.70 -11.29
CA LEU A 119 -5.99 13.69 -10.27
C LEU A 119 -6.90 13.64 -9.04
N LEU A 120 -7.95 12.84 -9.07
CA LEU A 120 -8.80 12.60 -7.90
C LEU A 120 -8.03 11.85 -6.80
N THR A 121 -8.64 11.75 -5.62
CA THR A 121 -8.04 11.08 -4.46
C THR A 121 -7.82 9.60 -4.71
N ARG A 122 -6.87 8.99 -4.00
CA ARG A 122 -6.45 7.59 -4.22
C ARG A 122 -7.61 6.61 -4.10
N ASP A 123 -8.48 6.80 -3.13
CA ASP A 123 -9.67 5.99 -2.87
C ASP A 123 -10.67 6.05 -4.03
N VAL A 124 -10.94 7.24 -4.57
CA VAL A 124 -11.85 7.44 -5.70
C VAL A 124 -11.29 6.79 -6.96
N VAL A 125 -10.01 6.99 -7.26
CA VAL A 125 -9.38 6.40 -8.45
C VAL A 125 -9.31 4.88 -8.32
N SER A 126 -8.96 4.34 -7.15
CA SER A 126 -8.93 2.88 -6.92
C SER A 126 -10.32 2.26 -7.04
N ALA A 127 -11.36 2.92 -6.52
CA ALA A 127 -12.74 2.43 -6.67
C ALA A 127 -13.16 2.38 -8.14
N ALA A 128 -12.87 3.43 -8.91
CA ALA A 128 -13.16 3.46 -10.34
C ALA A 128 -12.38 2.40 -11.12
N GLU A 129 -11.14 2.08 -10.73
CA GLU A 129 -10.33 1.03 -11.34
C GLU A 129 -10.90 -0.36 -11.07
N TRP A 130 -11.34 -0.65 -9.86
CA TRP A 130 -11.96 -1.93 -9.51
C TRP A 130 -13.28 -2.20 -10.23
N GLU A 131 -13.98 -1.15 -10.68
CA GLU A 131 -15.19 -1.27 -11.52
C GLU A 131 -14.87 -1.61 -12.98
N GLN A 132 -13.61 -1.52 -13.41
CA GLN A 132 -13.24 -1.83 -14.80
C GLN A 132 -13.20 -3.35 -15.04
N PRO A 133 -13.29 -3.80 -16.32
CA PRO A 133 -13.14 -5.21 -16.66
C PRO A 133 -11.84 -5.80 -16.11
N GLY A 134 -11.96 -6.81 -15.25
CA GLY A 134 -10.83 -7.43 -14.56
C GLY A 134 -10.32 -6.70 -13.31
N GLY A 135 -10.83 -5.51 -13.00
CA GLY A 135 -10.47 -4.74 -11.80
C GLY A 135 -9.05 -4.15 -11.84
N TRP A 136 -8.53 -3.87 -13.02
CA TRP A 136 -7.19 -3.31 -13.22
C TRP A 136 -7.13 -2.37 -14.43
N ALA A 137 -6.06 -1.61 -14.55
CA ALA A 137 -5.83 -0.69 -15.66
C ALA A 137 -4.34 -0.60 -16.05
N TYR A 138 -4.09 -0.13 -17.26
CA TYR A 138 -2.76 0.31 -17.67
C TYR A 138 -2.53 1.77 -17.28
N ALA A 139 -1.35 2.08 -16.76
CA ALA A 139 -0.87 3.45 -16.64
C ALA A 139 -0.10 3.81 -17.93
N VAL A 140 -0.70 4.65 -18.76
CA VAL A 140 -0.15 5.08 -20.06
C VAL A 140 0.42 6.47 -19.94
N PHE A 141 1.65 6.68 -20.39
CA PHE A 141 2.36 7.96 -20.31
C PHE A 141 3.34 8.14 -21.49
N ASP A 142 3.72 9.38 -21.74
CA ASP A 142 4.61 9.74 -22.82
C ASP A 142 6.10 9.69 -22.44
N ARG A 143 6.96 10.00 -23.41
CA ARG A 143 8.41 10.06 -23.24
C ARG A 143 8.84 11.08 -22.19
N LYS A 144 8.12 12.20 -22.03
CA LYS A 144 8.46 13.22 -21.06
C LYS A 144 8.30 12.69 -19.64
N VAL A 145 7.14 12.10 -19.32
CA VAL A 145 6.87 11.47 -18.02
C VAL A 145 7.89 10.38 -17.72
N TYR A 146 8.22 9.54 -18.73
CA TYR A 146 9.23 8.50 -18.60
C TYR A 146 10.62 9.07 -18.25
N ASP A 147 11.07 10.13 -18.91
CA ASP A 147 12.40 10.70 -18.71
C ASP A 147 12.53 11.42 -17.35
N GLU A 148 11.46 12.02 -16.87
CA GLU A 148 11.41 12.71 -15.58
C GLU A 148 11.29 11.73 -14.40
N ASN A 149 10.83 10.49 -14.62
CA ASN A 149 10.59 9.49 -13.57
C ASN A 149 11.61 8.35 -13.57
N LYS A 150 12.75 8.56 -12.92
CA LYS A 150 13.83 7.53 -12.80
C LYS A 150 13.34 6.18 -12.27
N SER A 151 12.31 6.19 -11.40
CA SER A 151 11.76 4.96 -10.83
C SER A 151 11.13 4.03 -11.86
N ILE A 152 10.62 4.56 -12.98
CA ILE A 152 10.09 3.75 -14.09
C ILE A 152 11.20 2.92 -14.70
N LYS A 153 12.33 3.56 -15.05
CA LYS A 153 13.51 2.86 -15.61
C LYS A 153 14.07 1.80 -14.65
N GLU A 154 14.20 2.15 -13.38
CA GLU A 154 14.88 1.30 -12.41
C GLU A 154 14.01 0.14 -11.94
N LYS A 155 12.71 0.36 -11.76
CA LYS A 155 11.81 -0.61 -11.13
C LYS A 155 10.93 -1.37 -12.11
N PHE A 156 10.53 -0.75 -13.23
CA PHE A 156 9.58 -1.34 -14.17
C PHE A 156 10.27 -1.81 -15.46
N GLU A 157 10.98 -0.94 -16.18
CA GLU A 157 11.63 -1.31 -17.44
C GLU A 157 12.65 -2.43 -17.26
N LYS A 158 13.57 -2.31 -16.29
CA LYS A 158 14.58 -3.37 -16.02
C LYS A 158 14.00 -4.73 -15.65
N LYS A 159 12.76 -4.76 -15.22
CA LYS A 159 12.04 -6.00 -14.86
C LYS A 159 11.10 -6.49 -15.95
N GLY A 160 11.03 -5.80 -17.07
CA GLY A 160 10.11 -6.14 -18.16
C GLY A 160 8.64 -5.89 -17.84
N LEU A 161 8.34 -4.99 -16.90
CA LEU A 161 6.99 -4.64 -16.47
C LEU A 161 6.44 -3.40 -17.22
N ALA A 162 7.24 -2.77 -18.07
CA ALA A 162 6.85 -1.64 -18.90
C ALA A 162 6.92 -2.03 -20.37
N LEU A 163 5.84 -1.74 -21.09
CA LEU A 163 5.77 -1.84 -22.55
C LEU A 163 6.13 -0.50 -23.16
N SER A 164 6.71 -0.48 -24.34
CA SER A 164 7.01 0.76 -25.05
C SER A 164 6.88 0.62 -26.56
N ALA A 165 6.41 1.67 -27.22
CA ALA A 165 6.32 1.76 -28.66
C ALA A 165 6.46 3.22 -29.11
N ASP A 166 6.77 3.43 -30.40
CA ASP A 166 6.88 4.77 -30.99
C ASP A 166 5.52 5.38 -31.33
N THR A 167 4.45 4.56 -31.39
CA THR A 167 3.08 4.99 -31.70
C THR A 167 2.07 4.34 -30.75
N LEU A 168 0.90 4.95 -30.63
CA LEU A 168 -0.20 4.40 -29.83
C LEU A 168 -0.69 3.06 -30.39
N GLU A 169 -0.75 2.91 -31.71
CA GLU A 169 -1.13 1.65 -32.35
C GLU A 169 -0.12 0.54 -32.04
N GLY A 170 1.18 0.86 -32.08
CA GLY A 170 2.24 -0.07 -31.73
C GLY A 170 2.22 -0.44 -30.24
N LEU A 171 1.81 0.47 -29.34
CA LEU A 171 1.64 0.17 -27.93
C LEU A 171 0.41 -0.70 -27.72
N ALA A 172 -0.74 -0.37 -28.32
CA ALA A 172 -1.95 -1.16 -28.21
C ALA A 172 -1.74 -2.61 -28.66
N ALA A 173 -1.00 -2.84 -29.76
CA ALA A 173 -0.68 -4.19 -30.23
C ALA A 173 0.18 -5.03 -29.26
N GLN A 174 0.81 -4.42 -28.25
CA GLN A 174 1.54 -5.13 -27.21
C GLN A 174 0.71 -5.39 -25.95
N MET A 175 -0.47 -4.75 -25.86
CA MET A 175 -1.37 -4.83 -24.69
C MET A 175 -2.47 -5.90 -24.87
N GLU A 176 -2.51 -6.59 -26.02
CA GLU A 176 -3.46 -7.68 -26.35
C GLU A 176 -3.18 -9.00 -25.62
#